data_22ba13891903588fc0c6f294ce177639
#
_entry.id   22ba13891903588fc0c6f294ce177639
#
_cell.length_a   1.000
_cell.length_b   1.000
_cell.length_c   1.000
_cell.angle_alpha   90.00
_cell.angle_beta   90.00
_cell.angle_gamma   90.00
#
_symmetry.space_group_name_H-M   'P 1'
#
loop_
_entity.id
_entity.type
_entity.pdbx_description
1 polymer ?
#
loop_
_entity_poly.entity_id
_entity_poly.type
_entity_poly.pdbx_seq_one_letter_code
_entity_poly.pdbx_strand_id
1 'polypeptide(L)'
;MLRGEIWFATTPGGDRPVLILTRAPVADRIGAVVVAALTRTRRGLVSELELTKADGLPTDSVVNFDNIHTIPRTTFRRRVAVLAPARVEEACRTLQAATGC
;
A
#
# COMPACT_ATOMS: atom_id res chain seq x y z
N MET A 1 -1.49 13.32 1.24
CA MET A 1 -1.41 11.87 0.90
C MET A 1 -0.74 11.68 -0.43
N LEU A 2 0.31 10.90 -0.46
CA LEU A 2 1.09 10.69 -1.68
C LEU A 2 1.26 9.20 -1.95
N ARG A 3 1.36 8.83 -3.25
CA ARG A 3 1.74 7.49 -3.64
C ARG A 3 3.05 7.09 -2.96
N GLY A 4 3.10 5.88 -2.42
CA GLY A 4 4.27 5.38 -1.70
C GLY A 4 4.21 5.58 -0.20
N GLU A 5 3.27 6.39 0.30
CA GLU A 5 3.03 6.48 1.73
C GLU A 5 2.26 5.26 2.21
N ILE A 6 2.59 4.81 3.41
CA ILE A 6 1.88 3.72 4.09
C ILE A 6 1.12 4.32 5.27
N TRP A 7 -0.19 4.09 5.29
CA TRP A 7 -1.08 4.62 6.32
C TRP A 7 -1.83 3.50 7.01
N PHE A 8 -2.09 3.69 8.29
CA PHE A 8 -3.03 2.84 9.03
C PHE A 8 -4.44 3.32 8.73
N ALA A 9 -5.29 2.42 8.25
CA ALA A 9 -6.63 2.77 7.79
C ALA A 9 -7.62 1.64 8.02
N THR A 10 -8.90 1.99 8.01
CA THR A 10 -10.00 1.01 8.05
C THR A 10 -10.29 0.55 6.63
N THR A 11 -10.22 -0.76 6.39
CA THR A 11 -10.49 -1.38 5.10
C THR A 11 -11.65 -2.37 5.25
N PRO A 12 -12.20 -2.89 4.14
CA PRO A 12 -13.21 -3.95 4.22
C PRO A 12 -12.76 -5.18 5.01
N GLY A 13 -11.45 -5.45 5.04
CA GLY A 13 -10.87 -6.55 5.80
C GLY A 13 -10.50 -6.20 7.24
N GLY A 14 -10.84 -4.99 7.72
CA GLY A 14 -10.51 -4.49 9.04
C GLY A 14 -9.42 -3.43 9.04
N ASP A 15 -9.01 -3.02 10.23
CA ASP A 15 -7.96 -2.01 10.38
C ASP A 15 -6.59 -2.62 10.08
N ARG A 16 -5.85 -1.98 9.18
CA ARG A 16 -4.50 -2.44 8.80
C ARG A 16 -3.71 -1.38 8.08
N PRO A 17 -2.40 -1.53 7.96
CA PRO A 17 -1.61 -0.66 7.11
C PRO A 17 -1.96 -0.89 5.64
N VAL A 18 -1.96 0.19 4.86
CA VAL A 18 -2.19 0.16 3.42
C VAL A 18 -1.17 1.04 2.71
N LEU A 19 -0.79 0.62 1.51
CA LEU A 19 0.08 1.39 0.63
C LEU A 19 -0.78 2.20 -0.33
N ILE A 20 -0.55 3.51 -0.38
CA ILE A 20 -1.28 4.40 -1.30
C ILE A 20 -0.77 4.19 -2.72
N LEU A 21 -1.68 3.88 -3.64
CA LEU A 21 -1.39 3.65 -5.05
C LEU A 21 -1.85 4.82 -5.93
N THR A 22 -2.86 5.57 -5.51
CA THR A 22 -3.34 6.72 -6.28
C THR A 22 -2.21 7.73 -6.45
N ARG A 23 -2.04 8.20 -7.70
CA ARG A 23 -0.97 9.14 -8.02
C ARG A 23 -1.14 10.50 -7.37
N ALA A 24 -0.05 11.15 -7.02
CA ALA A 24 -0.05 12.54 -6.57
C ALA A 24 -0.19 13.48 -7.79
N PRO A 25 -0.84 14.65 -7.66
CA PRO A 25 -1.50 15.15 -6.46
C PRO A 25 -2.95 14.68 -6.29
N VAL A 26 -3.41 13.76 -7.12
CA VAL A 26 -4.81 13.34 -7.17
C VAL A 26 -5.27 12.75 -5.85
N ALA A 27 -4.38 12.03 -5.15
CA ALA A 27 -4.69 11.41 -3.85
C ALA A 27 -5.24 12.40 -2.81
N ASP A 28 -4.87 13.68 -2.91
CA ASP A 28 -5.35 14.71 -1.98
C ASP A 28 -6.63 15.40 -2.44
N ARG A 29 -7.06 15.16 -3.67
CA ARG A 29 -8.20 15.89 -4.28
C ARG A 29 -9.47 15.06 -4.41
N ILE A 30 -9.34 13.75 -4.41
CA ILE A 30 -10.49 12.87 -4.56
C ILE A 30 -10.94 12.34 -3.21
N GLY A 31 -12.23 11.99 -3.13
CA GLY A 31 -12.84 11.52 -1.87
C GLY A 31 -12.46 10.10 -1.50
N ALA A 32 -11.92 9.32 -2.44
CA ALA A 32 -11.53 7.94 -2.23
C ALA A 32 -10.16 7.68 -2.87
N VAL A 33 -9.40 6.76 -2.29
CA VAL A 33 -8.01 6.49 -2.65
C VAL A 33 -7.83 4.99 -2.88
N VAL A 34 -7.11 4.63 -3.94
CA VAL A 34 -6.77 3.24 -4.24
C VAL A 34 -5.56 2.84 -3.42
N VAL A 35 -5.68 1.73 -2.72
CA VAL A 35 -4.64 1.21 -1.82
C VAL A 35 -4.46 -0.29 -1.99
N ALA A 36 -3.27 -0.78 -1.64
CA ALA A 36 -3.00 -2.20 -1.50
C ALA A 36 -2.79 -2.51 -0.01
N ALA A 37 -3.42 -3.56 0.48
CA ALA A 37 -3.36 -3.91 1.89
C ALA A 37 -2.03 -4.59 2.24
N LEU A 38 -1.50 -4.26 3.42
CA LEU A 38 -0.38 -4.97 4.00
C LEU A 38 -0.87 -6.11 4.89
N THR A 39 -0.11 -7.19 4.91
CA THR A 39 -0.37 -8.35 5.77
C THR A 39 0.96 -8.89 6.28
N ARG A 40 0.92 -9.67 7.34
CA ARG A 40 2.11 -10.39 7.85
C ARG A 40 2.27 -11.76 7.22
N THR A 41 1.24 -12.26 6.54
CA THR A 41 1.24 -13.57 5.93
C THR A 41 1.86 -13.50 4.54
N ARG A 42 3.03 -14.14 4.39
CA ARG A 42 3.73 -14.22 3.12
C ARG A 42 3.38 -15.53 2.42
N ARG A 43 3.01 -15.43 1.15
CA ARG A 43 2.66 -16.60 0.33
C ARG A 43 3.67 -16.88 -0.77
N GLY A 44 4.66 -16.00 -0.98
CA GLY A 44 5.68 -16.16 -2.01
C GLY A 44 5.17 -15.93 -3.42
N LEU A 45 4.12 -15.13 -3.60
CA LEU A 45 3.52 -14.84 -4.90
C LEU A 45 4.22 -13.66 -5.58
N VAL A 46 4.19 -13.63 -6.93
CA VAL A 46 4.73 -12.50 -7.70
C VAL A 46 3.98 -11.22 -7.45
N SER A 47 2.75 -11.30 -6.94
CA SER A 47 1.89 -10.17 -6.60
C SER A 47 2.18 -9.62 -5.20
N GLU A 48 3.23 -10.09 -4.53
CA GLU A 48 3.60 -9.64 -3.18
C GLU A 48 4.91 -8.91 -3.19
N LEU A 49 4.99 -7.81 -2.42
CA LEU A 49 6.23 -7.08 -2.19
C LEU A 49 6.55 -7.13 -0.70
N GLU A 50 7.69 -7.71 -0.36
CA GLU A 50 8.14 -7.76 1.03
C GLU A 50 8.67 -6.41 1.47
N LEU A 51 8.23 -5.96 2.64
CA LEU A 51 8.71 -4.75 3.30
C LEU A 51 9.25 -5.12 4.68
N THR A 52 10.28 -4.40 5.11
CA THR A 52 10.98 -4.67 6.36
C THR A 52 11.10 -3.40 7.18
N LYS A 53 11.78 -3.51 8.33
CA LYS A 53 12.12 -2.34 9.15
C LYS A 53 12.95 -1.32 8.38
N ALA A 54 13.73 -1.76 7.39
CA ALA A 54 14.49 -0.86 6.53
C ALA A 54 13.59 0.06 5.71
N ASP A 55 12.34 -0.32 5.48
CA ASP A 55 11.33 0.50 4.79
C ASP A 55 10.55 1.41 5.75
N GLY A 56 10.89 1.39 7.02
CA GLY A 56 10.27 2.23 8.05
C GLY A 56 9.11 1.58 8.79
N LEU A 57 8.89 0.28 8.59
CA LEU A 57 7.82 -0.43 9.28
C LEU A 57 8.26 -0.95 10.65
N PRO A 58 7.34 -1.03 11.63
CA PRO A 58 7.67 -1.60 12.94
C PRO A 58 7.95 -3.10 12.89
N THR A 59 7.35 -3.82 11.94
CA THR A 59 7.53 -5.26 11.76
C THR A 59 7.58 -5.59 10.27
N ASP A 60 8.19 -6.73 9.94
CA ASP A 60 8.21 -7.22 8.57
C ASP A 60 6.77 -7.48 8.11
N SER A 61 6.47 -7.04 6.89
CA SER A 61 5.14 -7.12 6.31
C SER A 61 5.23 -7.38 4.82
N VAL A 62 4.10 -7.66 4.20
CA VAL A 62 3.99 -7.91 2.76
C VAL A 62 2.87 -7.03 2.21
N VAL A 63 3.14 -6.30 1.13
CA VAL A 63 2.08 -5.63 0.37
C VAL A 63 1.46 -6.67 -0.54
N ASN A 64 0.17 -6.92 -0.39
CA ASN A 64 -0.54 -7.88 -1.22
C ASN A 64 -1.29 -7.15 -2.33
N PHE A 65 -0.76 -7.18 -3.55
CA PHE A 65 -1.38 -6.51 -4.70
C PHE A 65 -2.56 -7.29 -5.29
N ASP A 66 -2.87 -8.46 -4.77
CA ASP A 66 -4.13 -9.15 -5.07
C ASP A 66 -5.28 -8.65 -4.18
N ASN A 67 -4.96 -7.80 -3.19
CA ASN A 67 -5.93 -7.25 -2.25
C ASN A 67 -5.90 -5.72 -2.33
N ILE A 68 -6.49 -5.18 -3.39
CA ILE A 68 -6.55 -3.75 -3.68
C ILE A 68 -7.96 -3.25 -3.38
N HIS A 69 -8.03 -2.08 -2.73
CA HIS A 69 -9.28 -1.45 -2.37
C HIS A 69 -9.29 0.01 -2.76
N THR A 70 -10.47 0.54 -3.02
CA THR A 70 -10.71 1.98 -3.08
C THR A 70 -11.45 2.34 -1.79
N ILE A 71 -10.82 3.13 -0.93
CA ILE A 71 -11.38 3.46 0.39
C ILE A 71 -11.50 4.97 0.56
N PRO A 72 -12.52 5.43 1.33
CA PRO A 72 -12.69 6.86 1.58
C PRO A 72 -11.48 7.45 2.32
N ARG A 73 -11.10 8.66 1.97
CA ARG A 73 -10.00 9.36 2.65
C ARG A 73 -10.24 9.48 4.15
N THR A 74 -11.50 9.58 4.56
CA THR A 74 -11.87 9.72 5.98
C THR A 74 -11.53 8.48 6.81
N THR A 75 -11.23 7.34 6.19
CA THR A 75 -10.88 6.10 6.90
C THR A 75 -9.39 6.01 7.26
N PHE A 76 -8.56 6.95 6.75
CA PHE A 76 -7.14 7.00 7.05
C PHE A 76 -6.92 7.65 8.40
N ARG A 77 -6.06 7.04 9.24
CA ARG A 77 -5.86 7.49 10.62
C ARG A 77 -4.50 8.12 10.85
N ARG A 78 -3.43 7.46 10.44
CA ARG A 78 -2.07 7.97 10.63
C ARG A 78 -1.13 7.40 9.59
N ARG A 79 -0.11 8.18 9.24
CA ARG A 79 0.96 7.72 8.37
C ARG A 79 1.94 6.87 9.19
N VAL A 80 2.26 5.70 8.65
CA VAL A 80 3.18 4.75 9.29
C VAL A 80 4.59 4.87 8.72
N ALA A 81 4.70 5.04 7.40
CA ALA A 81 5.99 5.06 6.72
C ALA A 81 5.86 5.73 5.35
N VAL A 82 6.99 6.03 4.74
CA VAL A 82 7.09 6.53 3.37
C VAL A 82 8.14 5.69 2.65
N LEU A 83 7.76 5.02 1.58
CA LEU A 83 8.69 4.23 0.80
C LEU A 83 9.66 5.12 0.02
N ALA A 84 10.93 4.70 -0.06
CA ALA A 84 11.92 5.33 -0.93
C ALA A 84 11.49 5.19 -2.40
N PRO A 85 11.90 6.12 -3.29
CA PRO A 85 11.51 6.07 -4.70
C PRO A 85 11.79 4.73 -5.39
N ALA A 86 12.92 4.10 -5.11
CA ALA A 86 13.25 2.79 -5.68
C ALA A 86 12.26 1.71 -5.24
N ARG A 87 11.77 1.79 -4.00
CA ARG A 87 10.78 0.83 -3.49
C ARG A 87 9.40 1.10 -4.09
N VAL A 88 9.07 2.35 -4.36
CA VAL A 88 7.83 2.71 -5.08
C VAL A 88 7.85 2.11 -6.49
N GLU A 89 9.00 2.17 -7.18
CA GLU A 89 9.14 1.55 -8.50
C GLU A 89 8.95 0.04 -8.44
N GLU A 90 9.52 -0.62 -7.43
CA GLU A 90 9.28 -2.05 -7.22
C GLU A 90 7.81 -2.35 -6.98
N ALA A 91 7.15 -1.53 -6.18
CA ALA A 91 5.71 -1.67 -5.92
C ALA A 91 4.92 -1.58 -7.23
N CYS A 92 5.26 -0.63 -8.10
CA CYS A 92 4.59 -0.49 -9.39
C CYS A 92 4.80 -1.72 -10.27
N ARG A 93 6.01 -2.27 -10.30
CA ARG A 93 6.29 -3.50 -11.06
C ARG A 93 5.51 -4.69 -10.49
N THR A 94 5.42 -4.79 -9.18
CA THR A 94 4.67 -5.85 -8.51
C THR A 94 3.17 -5.75 -8.82
N LEU A 95 2.65 -4.52 -8.83
CA LEU A 95 1.26 -4.26 -9.21
C LEU A 95 0.99 -4.71 -10.66
N GLN A 96 1.90 -4.40 -11.58
CA GLN A 96 1.78 -4.84 -12.96
C GLN A 96 1.76 -6.36 -13.06
N ALA A 97 2.61 -7.04 -12.30
CA ALA A 97 2.63 -8.51 -12.27
C ALA A 97 1.31 -9.07 -11.73
N ALA A 98 0.74 -8.44 -10.70
CA ALA A 98 -0.51 -8.89 -10.10
C ALA A 98 -1.70 -8.73 -11.05
N THR A 99 -1.72 -7.67 -11.86
CA THR A 99 -2.84 -7.36 -12.75
C THR A 99 -2.65 -7.88 -14.17
N GLY A 100 -1.43 -8.25 -14.55
CA GLY A 100 -1.12 -8.68 -15.89
C GLY A 100 -1.12 -7.55 -16.94
N CYS A 101 -1.10 -6.32 -16.48
CA CYS A 101 -1.11 -5.15 -17.37
C CYS A 101 0.28 -4.85 -17.97
#